data_ebf0f9cb1b69801d9ac7ea71d79a268c
#
_entry.id   ebf0f9cb1b69801d9ac7ea71d79a268c
#
_cell.length_a   1.000
_cell.length_b   1.000
_cell.length_c   1.000
_cell.angle_alpha   90.00
_cell.angle_beta   90.00
_cell.angle_gamma   90.00
#
_symmetry.space_group_name_H-M   'P 1'
#
loop_
_entity.id
_entity.type
_entity.pdbx_description
1 polymer ?
#
loop_
_entity_poly.entity_id
_entity_poly.type
_entity_poly.pdbx_seq_one_letter_code
_entity_poly.pdbx_strand_id
1 'polypeptide(L)'
;MVAKQKKLSLEEKSREILGILTMVVGFFVLLSLVSHEPTEELSIMPGVHFHNWMGYIGIFISYVLFKMFIGWASLVIAVLIVVWGYTIFAEKDIQPVFRFTGYSFSLSLIGITLFGLIAGQSGMPNDEVFRHAGYLTLNITKLLKDFLGFPGSIMVLGATLIVLVQA
;
A
#
# COMPACT_ATOMS: atom_id res chain seq x y z
N MET A 1 30.85 26.77 20.53
CA MET A 1 30.40 25.46 21.00
C MET A 1 28.87 25.44 21.29
N VAL A 2 28.33 26.36 22.08
CA VAL A 2 26.90 26.39 22.46
C VAL A 2 25.93 26.44 21.27
N ALA A 3 26.21 27.23 20.22
CA ALA A 3 25.35 27.32 19.05
C ALA A 3 25.26 26.01 18.24
N LYS A 4 26.35 25.24 18.17
CA LYS A 4 26.38 23.94 17.49
C LYS A 4 25.59 22.86 18.27
N GLN A 5 25.68 22.86 19.59
CA GLN A 5 24.90 21.98 20.45
C GLN A 5 23.40 22.29 20.37
N LYS A 6 23.02 23.57 20.36
CA LYS A 6 21.62 24.00 20.22
C LYS A 6 21.05 23.61 18.86
N LYS A 7 21.84 23.69 17.78
CA LYS A 7 21.41 23.25 16.44
C LYS A 7 21.20 21.75 16.37
N LEU A 8 22.09 20.92 16.93
CA LEU A 8 21.94 19.47 17.00
C LEU A 8 20.67 19.06 17.75
N SER A 9 20.40 19.66 18.92
CA SER A 9 19.19 19.34 19.69
C SER A 9 17.88 19.75 18.99
N LEU A 10 17.91 20.75 18.13
CA LEU A 10 16.76 21.13 17.31
C LEU A 10 16.52 20.16 16.16
N GLU A 11 17.59 19.63 15.55
CA GLU A 11 17.48 18.64 14.49
C GLU A 11 16.96 17.29 15.03
N GLU A 12 17.42 16.85 16.20
CA GLU A 12 16.92 15.65 16.89
C GLU A 12 15.43 15.77 17.19
N LYS A 13 14.98 16.86 17.82
CA LYS A 13 13.57 17.12 18.10
C LYS A 13 12.71 17.18 16.83
N SER A 14 13.23 17.74 15.75
CA SER A 14 12.53 17.78 14.48
C SER A 14 12.32 16.38 13.91
N ARG A 15 13.30 15.48 14.04
CA ARG A 15 13.18 14.08 13.62
C ARG A 15 12.17 13.32 14.45
N GLU A 16 12.20 13.47 15.78
CA GLU A 16 11.21 12.85 16.67
C GLU A 16 9.78 13.27 16.27
N ILE A 17 9.54 14.57 16.11
CA ILE A 17 8.25 15.10 15.71
C ILE A 17 7.84 14.54 14.33
N LEU A 18 8.75 14.54 13.35
CA LEU A 18 8.48 14.02 12.02
C LEU A 18 8.16 12.52 12.06
N GLY A 19 8.89 11.75 12.86
CA GLY A 19 8.64 10.32 13.06
C GLY A 19 7.26 10.05 13.65
N ILE A 20 6.87 10.79 14.69
CA ILE A 20 5.54 10.69 15.31
C ILE A 20 4.44 11.06 14.29
N LEU A 21 4.59 12.18 13.59
CA LEU A 21 3.61 12.59 12.57
C LEU A 21 3.47 11.55 11.46
N THR A 22 4.57 10.97 11.01
CA THR A 22 4.56 9.91 9.99
C THR A 22 3.85 8.66 10.50
N MET A 23 4.08 8.24 11.75
CA MET A 23 3.35 7.12 12.36
C MET A 23 1.85 7.42 12.45
N VAL A 24 1.47 8.62 12.89
CA VAL A 24 0.05 9.03 12.97
C VAL A 24 -0.61 8.96 11.59
N VAL A 25 0.06 9.45 10.54
CA VAL A 25 -0.43 9.34 9.16
C VAL A 25 -0.56 7.87 8.75
N GLY A 26 0.42 7.03 9.05
CA GLY A 26 0.37 5.60 8.75
C GLY A 26 -0.79 4.89 9.45
N PHE A 27 -1.03 5.17 10.72
CA PHE A 27 -2.18 4.65 11.46
C PHE A 27 -3.50 5.17 10.91
N PHE A 28 -3.57 6.45 10.53
CA PHE A 28 -4.75 7.03 9.91
C PHE A 28 -5.10 6.31 8.59
N VAL A 29 -4.09 6.08 7.74
CA VAL A 29 -4.26 5.31 6.48
C VAL A 29 -4.66 3.87 6.78
N LEU A 30 -4.03 3.22 7.76
CA LEU A 30 -4.35 1.84 8.15
C LEU A 30 -5.82 1.72 8.60
N LEU A 31 -6.26 2.61 9.49
CA LEU A 31 -7.65 2.62 9.96
C LEU A 31 -8.64 2.93 8.84
N SER A 32 -8.27 3.82 7.90
CA SER A 32 -9.08 4.09 6.71
C SER A 32 -9.25 2.85 5.83
N LEU A 33 -8.19 2.03 5.68
CA LEU A 33 -8.24 0.81 4.88
C LEU A 33 -8.99 -0.32 5.60
N VAL A 34 -8.78 -0.50 6.90
CA VAL A 34 -9.44 -1.55 7.70
C VAL A 34 -10.93 -1.30 7.81
N SER A 35 -11.35 -0.04 7.88
CA SER A 35 -12.78 0.35 7.94
C SER A 35 -13.39 0.66 6.57
N HIS A 36 -12.73 0.19 5.47
CA HIS A 36 -13.24 0.40 4.11
C HIS A 36 -14.54 -0.38 3.87
N GLU A 37 -15.57 0.34 3.48
CA GLU A 37 -16.84 -0.23 3.02
C GLU A 37 -16.94 -0.10 1.49
N PRO A 38 -17.03 -1.23 0.75
CA PRO A 38 -17.03 -1.20 -0.73
C PRO A 38 -18.22 -0.45 -1.35
N THR A 39 -19.30 -0.29 -0.60
CA THR A 39 -20.53 0.38 -1.04
C THR A 39 -20.47 1.90 -0.87
N GLU A 40 -19.52 2.41 -0.10
CA GLU A 40 -19.34 3.85 0.07
C GLU A 40 -18.74 4.47 -1.19
N GLU A 41 -19.50 5.39 -1.79
CA GLU A 41 -19.05 6.18 -2.93
C GLU A 41 -18.50 7.53 -2.50
N LEU A 42 -17.61 8.10 -3.34
CA LEU A 42 -17.02 9.43 -3.16
C LEU A 42 -18.03 10.57 -3.36
N SER A 43 -19.27 10.41 -2.91
CA SER A 43 -20.30 11.44 -3.04
C SER A 43 -20.55 12.13 -1.70
N ILE A 44 -20.36 13.45 -1.66
CA ILE A 44 -20.71 14.28 -0.52
C ILE A 44 -22.20 14.62 -0.65
N MET A 45 -23.09 13.76 -0.16
CA MET A 45 -24.51 14.09 -0.04
C MET A 45 -24.87 14.45 1.41
N PRO A 46 -25.67 15.50 1.64
CA PRO A 46 -26.14 15.81 2.98
C PRO A 46 -26.97 14.65 3.55
N GLY A 47 -26.65 14.21 4.77
CA GLY A 47 -27.39 13.14 5.47
C GLY A 47 -26.84 11.73 5.27
N VAL A 48 -25.73 11.53 4.56
CA VAL A 48 -25.07 10.23 4.45
C VAL A 48 -24.23 9.98 5.71
N HIS A 49 -24.50 8.85 6.37
CA HIS A 49 -23.66 8.35 7.46
C HIS A 49 -22.48 7.57 6.90
N PHE A 50 -21.27 8.00 7.24
CA PHE A 50 -20.04 7.32 6.85
C PHE A 50 -19.76 6.16 7.82
N HIS A 51 -19.50 4.97 7.30
CA HIS A 51 -19.08 3.81 8.07
C HIS A 51 -17.56 3.78 8.28
N ASN A 52 -16.81 4.46 7.38
CA ASN A 52 -15.37 4.57 7.52
C ASN A 52 -15.01 5.37 8.79
N TRP A 53 -14.19 4.78 9.66
CA TRP A 53 -13.81 5.39 10.95
C TRP A 53 -13.10 6.73 10.82
N MET A 54 -12.44 6.96 9.70
CA MET A 54 -11.73 8.21 9.40
C MET A 54 -12.58 9.20 8.59
N GLY A 55 -13.89 8.94 8.50
CA GLY A 55 -14.86 9.80 7.82
C GLY A 55 -14.59 9.94 6.33
N TYR A 56 -14.95 11.07 5.74
CA TYR A 56 -14.82 11.31 4.30
C TYR A 56 -13.37 11.22 3.78
N ILE A 57 -12.39 11.70 4.56
CA ILE A 57 -10.97 11.58 4.18
C ILE A 57 -10.56 10.11 4.15
N GLY A 58 -11.05 9.30 5.10
CA GLY A 58 -10.80 7.86 5.12
C GLY A 58 -11.42 7.14 3.92
N ILE A 59 -12.64 7.51 3.51
CA ILE A 59 -13.28 6.99 2.30
C ILE A 59 -12.45 7.34 1.06
N PHE A 60 -11.99 8.58 0.94
CA PHE A 60 -11.16 9.00 -0.18
C PHE A 60 -9.84 8.21 -0.26
N ILE A 61 -9.12 8.09 0.86
CA ILE A 61 -7.86 7.33 0.92
C ILE A 61 -8.10 5.86 0.60
N SER A 62 -9.09 5.22 1.20
CA SER A 62 -9.40 3.82 0.96
C SER A 62 -9.86 3.58 -0.48
N TYR A 63 -10.67 4.47 -1.05
CA TYR A 63 -11.08 4.40 -2.44
C TYR A 63 -9.88 4.44 -3.39
N VAL A 64 -8.96 5.39 -3.21
CA VAL A 64 -7.75 5.51 -4.04
C VAL A 64 -6.89 4.26 -3.91
N LEU A 65 -6.61 3.81 -2.70
CA LEU A 65 -5.71 2.70 -2.46
C LEU A 65 -6.31 1.34 -2.82
N PHE A 66 -7.59 1.09 -2.52
CA PHE A 66 -8.25 -0.17 -2.85
C PHE A 66 -8.74 -0.20 -4.30
N LYS A 67 -9.50 0.79 -4.74
CA LYS A 67 -10.11 0.74 -6.07
C LYS A 67 -9.17 1.16 -7.18
N MET A 68 -8.41 2.25 -7.01
CA MET A 68 -7.56 2.77 -8.09
C MET A 68 -6.17 2.13 -8.11
N PHE A 69 -5.63 1.72 -6.96
CA PHE A 69 -4.26 1.22 -6.87
C PHE A 69 -4.18 -0.31 -6.87
N ILE A 70 -3.74 -0.94 -5.79
CA ILE A 70 -3.39 -2.38 -5.72
C ILE A 70 -4.33 -3.20 -4.83
N GLY A 71 -5.54 -2.73 -4.59
CA GLY A 71 -6.53 -3.45 -3.81
C GLY A 71 -6.05 -3.77 -2.38
N TRP A 72 -6.31 -4.97 -1.91
CA TRP A 72 -5.94 -5.42 -0.57
C TRP A 72 -4.43 -5.35 -0.28
N ALA A 73 -3.58 -5.42 -1.30
CA ALA A 73 -2.14 -5.24 -1.14
C ALA A 73 -1.76 -3.84 -0.63
N SER A 74 -2.66 -2.86 -0.74
CA SER A 74 -2.46 -1.49 -0.20
C SER A 74 -2.31 -1.45 1.31
N LEU A 75 -2.77 -2.47 2.05
CA LEU A 75 -2.52 -2.58 3.50
C LEU A 75 -1.01 -2.58 3.81
N VAL A 76 -0.20 -3.15 2.95
CA VAL A 76 1.27 -3.14 3.12
C VAL A 76 1.80 -1.71 3.07
N ILE A 77 1.23 -0.83 2.25
CA ILE A 77 1.64 0.60 2.18
C ILE A 77 1.42 1.28 3.54
N ALA A 78 0.25 1.07 4.15
CA ALA A 78 -0.05 1.66 5.46
C ALA A 78 0.93 1.18 6.54
N VAL A 79 1.22 -0.12 6.58
CA VAL A 79 2.20 -0.71 7.51
C VAL A 79 3.60 -0.14 7.25
N LEU A 80 4.01 -0.01 6.00
CA LEU A 80 5.31 0.56 5.65
C LEU A 80 5.44 2.01 6.11
N ILE A 81 4.40 2.84 5.98
CA ILE A 81 4.42 4.23 6.49
C ILE A 81 4.65 4.24 8.00
N VAL A 82 4.02 3.35 8.76
CA VAL A 82 4.23 3.24 10.22
C VAL A 82 5.68 2.82 10.53
N VAL A 83 6.21 1.82 9.80
CA VAL A 83 7.60 1.37 9.97
C VAL A 83 8.60 2.49 9.67
N TRP A 84 8.36 3.26 8.62
CA TRP A 84 9.19 4.43 8.30
C TRP A 84 9.11 5.49 9.40
N GLY A 85 7.90 5.80 9.89
CA GLY A 85 7.73 6.75 10.99
C GLY A 85 8.48 6.31 12.26
N TYR A 86 8.38 5.01 12.62
CA TYR A 86 9.13 4.45 13.74
C TYR A 86 10.65 4.51 13.54
N THR A 87 11.13 4.25 12.33
CA THR A 87 12.56 4.30 12.02
C THR A 87 13.12 5.71 12.17
N ILE A 88 12.38 6.72 11.69
CA ILE A 88 12.72 8.14 11.84
C ILE A 88 12.71 8.54 13.32
N PHE A 89 11.65 8.15 14.04
CA PHE A 89 11.50 8.44 15.47
C PHE A 89 12.62 7.83 16.31
N ALA A 90 12.96 6.56 16.05
CA ALA A 90 13.97 5.82 16.80
C ALA A 90 15.40 6.07 16.31
N GLU A 91 15.61 7.01 15.39
CA GLU A 91 16.90 7.36 14.78
C GLU A 91 17.69 6.15 14.24
N LYS A 92 16.95 5.14 13.74
CA LYS A 92 17.56 3.93 13.18
C LYS A 92 18.07 4.16 11.78
N ASP A 93 18.97 3.27 11.35
CA ASP A 93 19.46 3.26 9.97
C ASP A 93 18.30 3.03 8.99
N ILE A 94 18.24 3.88 7.96
CA ILE A 94 17.20 3.89 6.93
C ILE A 94 17.44 2.79 5.89
N GLN A 95 18.70 2.37 5.67
CA GLN A 95 19.03 1.41 4.60
C GLN A 95 18.28 0.06 4.73
N PRO A 96 18.22 -0.58 5.91
CA PRO A 96 17.47 -1.83 6.06
C PRO A 96 15.98 -1.65 5.76
N VAL A 97 15.40 -0.52 6.20
CA VAL A 97 13.97 -0.24 5.98
C VAL A 97 13.67 0.03 4.52
N PHE A 98 14.57 0.71 3.82
CA PHE A 98 14.44 0.92 2.37
C PHE A 98 14.42 -0.40 1.60
N ARG A 99 15.33 -1.33 1.92
CA ARG A 99 15.34 -2.68 1.34
C ARG A 99 14.06 -3.44 1.70
N PHE A 100 13.67 -3.44 2.96
CA PHE A 100 12.44 -4.08 3.42
C PHE A 100 11.21 -3.54 2.69
N THR A 101 11.15 -2.22 2.48
CA THR A 101 10.07 -1.57 1.71
C THR A 101 10.03 -2.09 0.26
N GLY A 102 11.19 -2.14 -0.40
CA GLY A 102 11.29 -2.65 -1.76
C GLY A 102 10.82 -4.10 -1.89
N TYR A 103 11.28 -4.98 -0.99
CA TYR A 103 10.86 -6.38 -0.97
C TYR A 103 9.38 -6.55 -0.69
N SER A 104 8.87 -5.89 0.35
CA SER A 104 7.46 -6.00 0.75
C SER A 104 6.52 -5.49 -0.34
N PHE A 105 6.86 -4.37 -0.97
CA PHE A 105 6.08 -3.80 -2.05
C PHE A 105 6.10 -4.69 -3.30
N SER A 106 7.27 -5.18 -3.70
CA SER A 106 7.42 -6.08 -4.84
C SER A 106 6.67 -7.39 -4.62
N LEU A 107 6.80 -7.99 -3.42
CA LEU A 107 6.09 -9.22 -3.07
C LEU A 107 4.57 -9.03 -3.10
N SER A 108 4.09 -7.89 -2.61
CA SER A 108 2.67 -7.54 -2.62
C SER A 108 2.14 -7.38 -4.04
N LEU A 109 2.90 -6.71 -4.93
CA LEU A 109 2.55 -6.57 -6.35
C LEU A 109 2.50 -7.91 -7.06
N ILE A 110 3.50 -8.77 -6.86
CA ILE A 110 3.52 -10.11 -7.45
C ILE A 110 2.33 -10.92 -6.94
N GLY A 111 2.08 -10.92 -5.63
CA GLY A 111 0.99 -11.67 -5.01
C GLY A 111 -0.39 -11.26 -5.53
N ILE A 112 -0.67 -9.95 -5.58
CA ILE A 112 -1.97 -9.46 -6.04
C ILE A 112 -2.15 -9.64 -7.56
N THR A 113 -1.06 -9.57 -8.34
CA THR A 113 -1.11 -9.82 -9.79
C THR A 113 -1.35 -11.31 -10.07
N LEU A 114 -0.71 -12.21 -9.31
CA LEU A 114 -1.00 -13.65 -9.37
C LEU A 114 -2.46 -13.94 -9.01
N PHE A 115 -2.97 -13.32 -7.95
CA PHE A 115 -4.39 -13.43 -7.60
C PHE A 115 -5.28 -12.99 -8.77
N GLY A 116 -5.01 -11.83 -9.39
CA GLY A 116 -5.77 -11.35 -10.54
C GLY A 116 -5.74 -12.30 -11.74
N LEU A 117 -4.57 -12.91 -12.02
CA LEU A 117 -4.43 -13.91 -13.09
C LEU A 117 -5.26 -15.19 -12.81
N ILE A 118 -5.16 -15.73 -11.60
CA ILE A 118 -5.86 -16.96 -11.19
C ILE A 118 -7.36 -16.71 -11.14
N ALA A 119 -7.80 -15.62 -10.52
CA ALA A 119 -9.20 -15.23 -10.40
C ALA A 119 -9.86 -15.04 -11.77
N GLY A 120 -9.16 -14.37 -12.69
CA GLY A 120 -9.64 -14.18 -14.07
C GLY A 120 -9.68 -15.47 -14.88
N GLN A 121 -8.91 -16.51 -14.50
CA GLN A 121 -8.96 -17.81 -15.15
C GLN A 121 -10.05 -18.72 -14.56
N SER A 122 -10.35 -18.59 -13.27
CA SER A 122 -11.38 -19.36 -12.57
C SER A 122 -12.82 -18.92 -12.86
N GLY A 123 -13.00 -17.89 -13.70
CA GLY A 123 -14.31 -17.35 -14.04
C GLY A 123 -14.93 -16.45 -12.99
N MET A 124 -14.11 -15.94 -12.05
CA MET A 124 -14.57 -14.93 -11.08
C MET A 124 -15.03 -13.66 -11.82
N PRO A 125 -16.20 -13.09 -11.46
CA PRO A 125 -16.68 -11.85 -12.07
C PRO A 125 -15.64 -10.73 -11.98
N ASN A 126 -15.49 -9.96 -13.06
CA ASN A 126 -14.51 -8.90 -13.14
C ASN A 126 -14.66 -7.82 -12.05
N ASP A 127 -15.87 -7.55 -11.61
CA ASP A 127 -16.18 -6.63 -10.52
C ASP A 127 -15.73 -7.14 -9.14
N GLU A 128 -15.75 -8.46 -8.92
CA GLU A 128 -15.19 -9.06 -7.71
C GLU A 128 -13.65 -9.03 -7.73
N VAL A 129 -13.05 -9.38 -8.86
CA VAL A 129 -11.59 -9.28 -9.02
C VAL A 129 -11.15 -7.82 -8.85
N PHE A 130 -11.90 -6.87 -9.40
CA PHE A 130 -11.66 -5.44 -9.26
C PHE A 130 -11.70 -4.97 -7.80
N ARG A 131 -12.68 -5.43 -7.02
CA ARG A 131 -12.79 -5.08 -5.59
C ARG A 131 -11.58 -5.52 -4.77
N HIS A 132 -10.97 -6.66 -5.11
CA HIS A 132 -9.85 -7.22 -4.35
C HIS A 132 -8.49 -6.77 -4.88
N ALA A 133 -8.33 -6.68 -6.19
CA ALA A 133 -7.04 -6.43 -6.83
C ALA A 133 -6.77 -4.96 -7.19
N GLY A 134 -7.82 -4.13 -7.30
CA GLY A 134 -7.73 -2.75 -7.73
C GLY A 134 -7.47 -2.58 -9.23
N TYR A 135 -7.71 -1.36 -9.72
CA TYR A 135 -7.66 -1.05 -11.16
C TYR A 135 -6.26 -1.19 -11.76
N LEU A 136 -5.23 -0.74 -11.05
CA LEU A 136 -3.85 -0.84 -11.51
C LEU A 136 -3.43 -2.30 -11.73
N THR A 137 -3.72 -3.16 -10.75
CA THR A 137 -3.39 -4.59 -10.82
C THR A 137 -4.13 -5.28 -11.97
N LEU A 138 -5.41 -4.95 -12.17
CA LEU A 138 -6.18 -5.52 -13.29
C LEU A 138 -5.57 -5.15 -14.64
N ASN A 139 -5.13 -3.90 -14.82
CA ASN A 139 -4.48 -3.48 -16.06
C ASN A 139 -3.15 -4.21 -16.27
N ILE A 140 -2.34 -4.36 -15.23
CA ILE A 140 -1.09 -5.14 -15.28
C ILE A 140 -1.39 -6.60 -15.63
N THR A 141 -2.37 -7.22 -14.97
CA THR A 141 -2.79 -8.59 -15.21
C THR A 141 -3.27 -8.79 -16.65
N LYS A 142 -4.10 -7.87 -17.14
CA LYS A 142 -4.59 -7.90 -18.53
C LYS A 142 -3.44 -7.76 -19.51
N LEU A 143 -2.55 -6.82 -19.31
CA LEU A 143 -1.39 -6.58 -20.16
C LEU A 143 -0.48 -7.81 -20.22
N LEU A 144 -0.18 -8.43 -19.07
CA LEU A 144 0.60 -9.66 -19.02
C LEU A 144 -0.10 -10.80 -19.78
N LYS A 145 -1.40 -10.97 -19.58
CA LYS A 145 -2.19 -12.02 -20.24
C LYS A 145 -2.27 -11.81 -21.75
N ASP A 146 -2.44 -10.57 -22.20
CA ASP A 146 -2.56 -10.25 -23.62
C ASP A 146 -1.22 -10.41 -24.37
N PHE A 147 -0.08 -10.10 -23.72
CA PHE A 147 1.24 -10.23 -24.33
C PHE A 147 1.88 -11.63 -24.20
N LEU A 148 1.72 -12.28 -23.05
CA LEU A 148 2.45 -13.53 -22.73
C LEU A 148 1.52 -14.76 -22.63
N GLY A 149 0.21 -14.53 -22.66
CA GLY A 149 -0.76 -15.57 -22.32
C GLY A 149 -0.71 -15.94 -20.83
N PHE A 150 -1.65 -16.76 -20.39
CA PHE A 150 -1.71 -17.19 -18.98
C PHE A 150 -0.46 -17.96 -18.51
N PRO A 151 0.03 -19.01 -19.24
CA PRO A 151 1.22 -19.73 -18.80
C PRO A 151 2.48 -18.84 -18.76
N GLY A 152 2.68 -18.00 -19.77
CA GLY A 152 3.82 -17.09 -19.84
C GLY A 152 3.83 -16.08 -18.70
N SER A 153 2.65 -15.54 -18.34
CA SER A 153 2.51 -14.62 -17.21
C SER A 153 2.91 -15.24 -15.89
N ILE A 154 2.49 -16.49 -15.64
CA ILE A 154 2.88 -17.22 -14.43
C ILE A 154 4.40 -17.50 -14.42
N MET A 155 4.99 -17.88 -15.55
CA MET A 155 6.44 -18.10 -15.63
C MET A 155 7.24 -16.84 -15.32
N VAL A 156 6.83 -15.69 -15.87
CA VAL A 156 7.51 -14.41 -15.61
C VAL A 156 7.36 -13.97 -14.15
N LEU A 157 6.16 -14.07 -13.58
CA LEU A 157 5.96 -13.73 -12.16
C LEU A 157 6.68 -14.68 -11.23
N GLY A 158 6.71 -15.99 -11.54
CA GLY A 158 7.46 -16.98 -10.80
C GLY A 158 8.97 -16.73 -10.86
N ALA A 159 9.52 -16.43 -12.03
CA ALA A 159 10.92 -16.06 -12.18
C ALA A 159 11.27 -14.79 -11.40
N THR A 160 10.41 -13.76 -11.47
CA THR A 160 10.59 -12.52 -10.70
C THR A 160 10.59 -12.77 -9.19
N LEU A 161 9.70 -13.66 -8.72
CA LEU A 161 9.65 -14.06 -7.32
C LEU A 161 10.93 -14.78 -6.88
N ILE A 162 11.44 -15.70 -7.69
CA ILE A 162 12.69 -16.42 -7.40
C ILE A 162 13.86 -15.44 -7.30
N VAL A 163 13.98 -14.51 -8.25
CA VAL A 163 15.02 -13.48 -8.22
C VAL A 163 14.89 -12.59 -6.98
N LEU A 164 13.66 -12.22 -6.63
CA LEU A 164 13.40 -11.39 -5.44
C LEU A 164 13.83 -12.09 -4.14
N VAL A 165 13.61 -13.38 -4.03
CA VAL A 165 13.97 -14.18 -2.84
C VAL A 165 15.50 -14.39 -2.73
N GLN A 166 16.22 -14.36 -3.84
CA GLN A 166 17.69 -14.54 -3.87
C GLN A 166 18.48 -13.22 -3.72
N ALA A 167 17.85 -12.06 -3.88
CA ALA A 167 18.48 -10.76 -3.81
C ALA A 167 18.51 -10.17 -2.39
#